data_61476d715f34aa371f88f846198a79a0
#
_entry.id   61476d715f34aa371f88f846198a79a0
#
_cell.length_a   1.000
_cell.length_b   1.000
_cell.length_c   1.000
_cell.angle_alpha   90.00
_cell.angle_beta   90.00
_cell.angle_gamma   90.00
#
_symmetry.space_group_name_H-M   'P 1'
#
loop_
_entity.id
_entity.type
_entity.pdbx_description
1 polymer ?
#
loop_
_entity_poly.entity_id
_entity_poly.type
_entity_poly.pdbx_seq_one_letter_code
_entity_poly.pdbx_strand_id
1 'polypeptide(L)'
;MNKPLAGTLIALALAGATTAPAMASSPANTAPVKAVAPAAVDFAGTVALSNCSGSVVRMPSSLSTDPALVLSNGHCLETGMPAAGQVVKDRASTRTFSLLNGAGTKVATLQASKIAYATMTDTDISVYQLTKTYDQIQSQYGIGALTLNDVRPTQGSAITVVSGYWKRTYSCNVDGFAYRLKEDAWTWKDSVRYTSSCNTIGGTSGSPVIDTTTGKVVAVNNTGNESGGTCTMNNPCEVDANGAVTVRQGINYAQQTYQIIPCVGPGNVFDLNRAGCTLPKP
;
A
#
# COMPACT_ATOMS: atom_id res chain seq x y z
N MET A 1 59.87 -53.45 41.67
CA MET A 1 59.98 -54.09 42.94
C MET A 1 58.91 -53.57 43.86
N ASN A 2 58.14 -54.47 44.41
CA ASN A 2 57.20 -54.36 45.55
C ASN A 2 55.88 -53.59 45.40
N LYS A 3 54.84 -54.38 45.23
CA LYS A 3 53.51 -54.20 45.84
C LYS A 3 53.62 -54.39 47.39
N PRO A 4 52.64 -53.92 48.21
CA PRO A 4 51.43 -54.70 48.48
C PRO A 4 50.19 -53.82 48.70
N LEU A 5 49.00 -54.31 48.33
CA LEU A 5 47.95 -55.06 49.01
C LEU A 5 47.08 -54.30 50.05
N ALA A 6 45.80 -54.19 49.67
CA ALA A 6 44.60 -54.65 50.40
C ALA A 6 43.96 -53.69 51.44
N GLY A 7 42.64 -53.59 51.31
CA GLY A 7 41.73 -53.06 52.35
C GLY A 7 40.33 -52.83 51.85
N THR A 8 39.55 -53.92 51.71
CA THR A 8 38.09 -53.85 51.40
C THR A 8 37.30 -53.48 52.64
N LEU A 9 36.42 -52.47 52.58
CA LEU A 9 35.37 -52.34 53.54
C LEU A 9 34.04 -52.07 52.77
N ILE A 10 33.13 -53.00 52.86
CA ILE A 10 31.80 -52.99 52.32
C ILE A 10 30.93 -52.25 53.33
N ALA A 11 30.30 -51.13 52.95
CA ALA A 11 29.23 -50.50 53.70
C ALA A 11 27.94 -50.64 52.90
N LEU A 12 27.02 -51.43 53.41
CA LEU A 12 25.63 -51.55 52.90
C LEU A 12 24.87 -50.33 53.33
N ALA A 13 24.44 -49.53 52.32
CA ALA A 13 23.47 -48.45 52.50
C ALA A 13 22.13 -48.87 51.85
N LEU A 14 21.12 -49.08 52.65
CA LEU A 14 19.71 -49.24 52.17
C LEU A 14 19.24 -47.89 51.58
N ALA A 15 19.00 -47.85 50.28
CA ALA A 15 18.30 -46.76 49.67
C ALA A 15 16.81 -47.05 49.58
N GLY A 16 16.03 -46.33 50.38
CA GLY A 16 14.55 -46.32 50.28
C GLY A 16 14.12 -45.57 49.00
N ALA A 17 13.49 -46.30 48.11
CA ALA A 17 12.90 -45.70 46.89
C ALA A 17 11.54 -45.05 47.22
N THR A 18 11.50 -43.70 47.24
CA THR A 18 10.25 -42.95 47.21
C THR A 18 9.81 -42.79 45.79
N THR A 19 8.76 -43.48 45.38
CA THR A 19 8.09 -43.26 44.08
C THR A 19 7.27 -42.00 44.14
N ALA A 20 7.74 -40.95 43.44
CA ALA A 20 6.91 -39.76 43.16
C ALA A 20 5.89 -40.10 42.07
N PRO A 21 4.61 -39.68 42.19
CA PRO A 21 3.64 -39.89 41.12
C PRO A 21 4.00 -39.04 39.89
N ALA A 22 4.10 -39.69 38.73
CA ALA A 22 4.26 -39.04 37.44
C ALA A 22 2.95 -38.26 37.14
N MET A 23 3.06 -36.91 37.12
CA MET A 23 2.02 -36.09 36.60
C MET A 23 1.95 -36.28 35.07
N ALA A 24 0.89 -36.92 34.60
CA ALA A 24 0.60 -37.02 33.18
C ALA A 24 0.26 -35.60 32.66
N SER A 25 1.14 -34.99 31.88
CA SER A 25 0.88 -33.78 31.10
C SER A 25 -0.14 -34.13 30.01
N SER A 26 -1.35 -33.58 30.11
CA SER A 26 -2.35 -33.65 29.04
C SER A 26 -1.79 -33.00 27.77
N PRO A 27 -1.90 -33.63 26.59
CA PRO A 27 -1.49 -33.01 25.35
C PRO A 27 -2.36 -31.78 25.13
N ALA A 28 -1.71 -30.62 24.97
CA ALA A 28 -2.38 -29.39 24.55
C ALA A 28 -3.02 -29.64 23.18
N ASN A 29 -4.34 -29.62 23.14
CA ASN A 29 -5.13 -29.78 21.93
C ASN A 29 -4.99 -28.48 21.11
N THR A 30 -3.88 -28.33 20.37
CA THR A 30 -3.71 -27.24 19.40
C THR A 30 -4.52 -27.59 18.16
N ALA A 31 -5.81 -27.24 18.19
CA ALA A 31 -6.60 -27.20 16.96
C ALA A 31 -5.90 -26.24 16.00
N PRO A 32 -5.72 -26.62 14.71
CA PRO A 32 -5.10 -25.72 13.75
C PRO A 32 -5.95 -24.45 13.64
N VAL A 33 -5.30 -23.29 13.86
CA VAL A 33 -5.93 -22.00 13.63
C VAL A 33 -6.31 -21.96 12.15
N LYS A 34 -7.60 -22.01 11.87
CA LYS A 34 -8.12 -21.93 10.50
C LYS A 34 -7.65 -20.60 9.92
N ALA A 35 -6.77 -20.63 8.92
CA ALA A 35 -6.36 -19.42 8.22
C ALA A 35 -7.62 -18.75 7.68
N VAL A 36 -7.90 -17.55 8.16
CA VAL A 36 -8.99 -16.72 7.61
C VAL A 36 -8.56 -16.37 6.22
N ALA A 37 -9.31 -16.82 5.21
CA ALA A 37 -9.07 -16.43 3.83
C ALA A 37 -9.12 -14.89 3.76
N PRO A 38 -8.19 -14.23 3.03
CA PRO A 38 -8.25 -12.80 2.82
C PRO A 38 -9.63 -12.42 2.28
N ALA A 39 -10.21 -11.32 2.78
CA ALA A 39 -11.46 -10.81 2.23
C ALA A 39 -11.30 -10.57 0.73
N ALA A 40 -12.28 -10.98 -0.07
CA ALA A 40 -12.25 -10.73 -1.50
C ALA A 40 -12.11 -9.21 -1.73
N VAL A 41 -11.17 -8.80 -2.61
CA VAL A 41 -11.00 -7.40 -2.98
C VAL A 41 -12.22 -6.96 -3.79
N ASP A 42 -12.89 -5.92 -3.33
CA ASP A 42 -14.08 -5.33 -3.95
C ASP A 42 -13.91 -3.80 -4.13
N PHE A 43 -15.00 -3.08 -4.42
CA PHE A 43 -14.96 -1.62 -4.64
C PHE A 43 -15.19 -0.80 -3.36
N ALA A 44 -15.43 -1.42 -2.21
CA ALA A 44 -15.69 -0.66 -0.98
C ALA A 44 -14.49 0.23 -0.63
N GLY A 45 -14.76 1.52 -0.41
CA GLY A 45 -13.72 2.51 -0.11
C GLY A 45 -13.00 3.07 -1.34
N THR A 46 -13.24 2.55 -2.56
CA THR A 46 -12.77 3.23 -3.77
C THR A 46 -13.67 4.41 -4.11
N VAL A 47 -13.12 5.37 -4.83
CA VAL A 47 -13.86 6.53 -5.31
C VAL A 47 -13.66 6.73 -6.80
N ALA A 48 -14.71 7.20 -7.48
CA ALA A 48 -14.60 7.71 -8.84
C ALA A 48 -14.44 9.24 -8.79
N LEU A 49 -13.48 9.73 -9.57
CA LEU A 49 -13.28 11.13 -9.88
C LEU A 49 -13.87 11.44 -11.25
N SER A 50 -13.87 12.70 -11.68
CA SER A 50 -14.35 13.08 -13.01
C SER A 50 -13.42 12.60 -14.14
N ASN A 51 -12.16 12.35 -13.86
CA ASN A 51 -11.10 12.01 -14.82
C ASN A 51 -10.26 10.81 -14.44
N CYS A 52 -10.37 10.30 -13.21
CA CYS A 52 -9.53 9.28 -12.63
C CYS A 52 -10.28 8.43 -11.60
N SER A 53 -9.58 7.48 -11.01
CA SER A 53 -9.98 6.73 -9.83
C SER A 53 -9.27 7.25 -8.58
N GLY A 54 -9.68 6.79 -7.42
CA GLY A 54 -9.02 7.02 -6.14
C GLY A 54 -9.55 6.08 -5.07
N SER A 55 -9.12 6.31 -3.83
CA SER A 55 -9.62 5.56 -2.68
C SER A 55 -9.60 6.40 -1.40
N VAL A 56 -10.56 6.15 -0.52
CA VAL A 56 -10.50 6.62 0.87
C VAL A 56 -9.45 5.78 1.57
N VAL A 57 -8.39 6.42 2.04
CA VAL A 57 -7.25 5.74 2.67
C VAL A 57 -6.99 6.24 4.08
N ARG A 58 -6.36 5.37 4.89
CA ARG A 58 -5.87 5.73 6.22
C ARG A 58 -4.46 5.21 6.45
N MET A 59 -3.70 5.93 7.27
CA MET A 59 -2.46 5.42 7.83
C MET A 59 -2.76 4.36 8.90
N PRO A 60 -1.86 3.43 9.20
CA PRO A 60 -2.04 2.51 10.34
C PRO A 60 -2.29 3.23 11.67
N SER A 61 -1.74 4.44 11.82
CA SER A 61 -1.87 5.29 13.01
C SER A 61 -3.06 6.26 13.01
N SER A 62 -3.81 6.37 11.90
CA SER A 62 -4.96 7.29 11.83
C SER A 62 -6.04 6.90 12.83
N LEU A 63 -6.58 7.90 13.55
CA LEU A 63 -7.73 7.74 14.42
C LEU A 63 -9.03 7.80 13.62
N SER A 64 -10.09 7.20 14.13
CA SER A 64 -11.41 7.23 13.48
C SER A 64 -12.00 8.65 13.41
N THR A 65 -11.62 9.50 14.35
CA THR A 65 -12.02 10.91 14.43
C THR A 65 -11.18 11.86 13.57
N ASP A 66 -10.09 11.37 12.96
CA ASP A 66 -9.29 12.19 12.05
C ASP A 66 -10.06 12.52 10.77
N PRO A 67 -9.82 13.68 10.14
CA PRO A 67 -10.31 13.95 8.80
C PRO A 67 -9.86 12.85 7.84
N ALA A 68 -10.80 12.27 7.09
CA ALA A 68 -10.49 11.20 6.16
C ALA A 68 -9.67 11.73 4.96
N LEU A 69 -8.90 10.83 4.35
CA LEU A 69 -8.05 11.14 3.21
C LEU A 69 -8.53 10.40 1.96
N VAL A 70 -8.42 11.05 0.80
CA VAL A 70 -8.53 10.39 -0.51
C VAL A 70 -7.18 10.44 -1.21
N LEU A 71 -6.70 9.26 -1.63
CA LEU A 71 -5.49 9.09 -2.45
C LEU A 71 -5.86 8.94 -3.92
N SER A 72 -5.14 9.63 -4.80
CA SER A 72 -5.16 9.50 -6.25
C SER A 72 -3.79 9.88 -6.81
N ASN A 73 -3.64 10.10 -8.12
CA ASN A 73 -2.40 10.60 -8.72
C ASN A 73 -2.33 12.13 -8.75
N GLY A 74 -1.12 12.66 -8.83
CA GLY A 74 -0.85 14.09 -9.05
C GLY A 74 -1.35 14.55 -10.41
N HIS A 75 -1.16 13.75 -11.48
CA HIS A 75 -1.67 14.09 -12.80
C HIS A 75 -3.21 14.14 -12.88
N CYS A 76 -3.89 13.63 -11.86
CA CYS A 76 -5.36 13.67 -11.76
C CYS A 76 -5.89 14.97 -11.15
N LEU A 77 -5.05 15.93 -10.74
CA LEU A 77 -5.52 17.19 -10.16
C LEU A 77 -6.47 17.94 -11.10
N GLU A 78 -7.56 18.49 -10.54
CA GLU A 78 -8.53 19.31 -11.26
C GLU A 78 -7.92 20.63 -11.76
N THR A 79 -6.78 21.01 -11.21
CA THR A 79 -6.06 22.26 -11.55
C THR A 79 -4.95 22.06 -12.57
N GLY A 80 -4.86 20.85 -13.14
CA GLY A 80 -3.82 20.45 -14.09
C GLY A 80 -2.65 19.72 -13.42
N MET A 81 -1.85 19.08 -14.25
CA MET A 81 -0.69 18.31 -13.83
C MET A 81 0.38 19.21 -13.19
N PRO A 82 0.88 18.88 -11.99
CA PRO A 82 2.04 19.57 -11.43
C PRO A 82 3.24 19.47 -12.38
N ALA A 83 3.97 20.57 -12.59
CA ALA A 83 5.19 20.55 -13.36
C ALA A 83 6.27 19.70 -12.65
N ALA A 84 7.29 19.26 -13.39
CA ALA A 84 8.46 18.63 -12.79
C ALA A 84 9.12 19.60 -11.78
N GLY A 85 9.40 19.09 -10.58
CA GLY A 85 9.90 19.89 -9.45
C GLY A 85 8.79 20.57 -8.62
N GLN A 86 7.54 20.56 -9.07
CA GLN A 86 6.45 21.21 -8.35
C GLN A 86 5.85 20.30 -7.26
N VAL A 87 5.64 20.89 -6.09
CA VAL A 87 4.89 20.28 -4.98
C VAL A 87 3.74 21.20 -4.59
N VAL A 88 2.55 20.64 -4.48
CA VAL A 88 1.35 21.32 -3.98
C VAL A 88 1.09 20.83 -2.56
N LYS A 89 1.00 21.75 -1.60
CA LYS A 89 0.74 21.43 -0.19
C LYS A 89 -0.28 22.41 0.40
N ASP A 90 -1.19 21.87 1.20
CA ASP A 90 -2.18 22.62 1.98
C ASP A 90 -2.99 23.63 1.14
N ARG A 91 -3.30 23.28 -0.12
CA ARG A 91 -4.09 24.15 -1.01
C ARG A 91 -5.59 23.84 -0.88
N ALA A 92 -6.43 24.86 -0.65
CA ALA A 92 -7.87 24.71 -0.59
C ALA A 92 -8.41 24.01 -1.85
N SER A 93 -9.35 23.06 -1.67
CA SER A 93 -10.03 22.34 -2.74
C SER A 93 -11.44 21.98 -2.30
N THR A 94 -12.37 22.10 -3.22
CA THR A 94 -13.78 21.69 -3.06
C THR A 94 -14.11 20.50 -3.96
N ARG A 95 -13.08 19.80 -4.44
CA ARG A 95 -13.24 18.62 -5.31
C ARG A 95 -14.15 17.58 -4.66
N THR A 96 -14.97 16.94 -5.49
CA THR A 96 -15.90 15.90 -5.04
C THR A 96 -15.48 14.52 -5.57
N PHE A 97 -15.84 13.50 -4.81
CA PHE A 97 -15.50 12.09 -5.06
C PHE A 97 -16.75 11.24 -4.90
N SER A 98 -17.05 10.39 -5.86
CA SER A 98 -18.14 9.40 -5.76
C SER A 98 -17.66 8.19 -4.98
N LEU A 99 -18.10 8.03 -3.73
CA LEU A 99 -17.77 6.87 -2.88
C LEU A 99 -18.57 5.65 -3.34
N LEU A 100 -17.88 4.52 -3.47
CA LEU A 100 -18.47 3.25 -3.91
C LEU A 100 -18.59 2.27 -2.75
N ASN A 101 -19.64 1.44 -2.80
CA ASN A 101 -19.75 0.23 -1.97
C ASN A 101 -19.06 -0.97 -2.66
N GLY A 102 -19.04 -2.14 -2.02
CA GLY A 102 -18.39 -3.36 -2.55
C GLY A 102 -18.88 -3.80 -3.93
N ALA A 103 -20.14 -3.51 -4.27
CA ALA A 103 -20.71 -3.80 -5.59
C ALA A 103 -20.37 -2.74 -6.66
N GLY A 104 -19.59 -1.71 -6.35
CA GLY A 104 -19.28 -0.62 -7.26
C GLY A 104 -20.42 0.40 -7.44
N THR A 105 -21.44 0.36 -6.58
CA THR A 105 -22.53 1.32 -6.60
C THR A 105 -22.12 2.56 -5.83
N LYS A 106 -22.38 3.76 -6.39
CA LYS A 106 -22.19 5.03 -5.69
C LYS A 106 -23.14 5.12 -4.51
N VAL A 107 -22.62 5.32 -3.31
CA VAL A 107 -23.39 5.47 -2.07
C VAL A 107 -23.35 6.89 -1.50
N ALA A 108 -22.33 7.68 -1.87
CA ALA A 108 -22.20 9.06 -1.40
C ALA A 108 -21.38 9.92 -2.36
N THR A 109 -21.47 11.23 -2.17
CA THR A 109 -20.50 12.20 -2.67
C THR A 109 -19.71 12.73 -1.48
N LEU A 110 -18.40 12.50 -1.47
CA LEU A 110 -17.48 13.08 -0.50
C LEU A 110 -16.90 14.38 -1.06
N GLN A 111 -16.50 15.30 -0.18
CA GLN A 111 -15.94 16.60 -0.59
C GLN A 111 -14.60 16.84 0.11
N ALA A 112 -13.62 17.32 -0.65
CA ALA A 112 -12.36 17.78 -0.11
C ALA A 112 -12.54 19.10 0.66
N SER A 113 -11.69 19.30 1.66
CA SER A 113 -11.42 20.63 2.26
C SER A 113 -10.15 21.23 1.67
N LYS A 114 -9.18 20.37 1.31
CA LYS A 114 -7.89 20.79 0.72
C LYS A 114 -7.18 19.64 -0.01
N ILE A 115 -6.26 20.00 -0.90
CA ILE A 115 -5.16 19.15 -1.32
C ILE A 115 -4.14 19.21 -0.18
N ALA A 116 -4.01 18.12 0.59
CA ALA A 116 -3.05 18.04 1.67
C ALA A 116 -1.62 17.92 1.13
N TYR A 117 -1.45 17.15 0.04
CA TYR A 117 -0.19 16.97 -0.66
C TYR A 117 -0.43 16.50 -2.10
N ALA A 118 0.33 17.02 -3.07
CA ALA A 118 0.37 16.45 -4.42
C ALA A 118 1.68 16.82 -5.13
N THR A 119 2.15 15.92 -5.98
CA THR A 119 3.32 16.12 -6.85
C THR A 119 3.33 15.12 -7.98
N MET A 120 4.10 15.40 -9.03
CA MET A 120 4.56 14.45 -10.06
C MET A 120 6.09 14.34 -10.06
N THR A 121 6.77 14.84 -9.02
CA THR A 121 8.23 14.75 -8.86
C THR A 121 8.57 13.56 -8.00
N ASP A 122 9.47 12.69 -8.46
CA ASP A 122 9.93 11.45 -7.80
C ASP A 122 8.82 10.41 -7.52
N THR A 123 7.57 10.83 -7.46
CA THR A 123 6.35 10.02 -7.36
C THR A 123 5.18 10.79 -7.99
N ASP A 124 4.11 10.10 -8.31
CA ASP A 124 2.90 10.72 -8.89
C ASP A 124 1.70 10.42 -7.98
N ILE A 125 1.49 11.29 -6.99
CA ILE A 125 0.44 11.14 -5.99
C ILE A 125 -0.28 12.46 -5.73
N SER A 126 -1.55 12.36 -5.37
CA SER A 126 -2.31 13.43 -4.70
C SER A 126 -3.07 12.87 -3.52
N VAL A 127 -3.03 13.58 -2.40
CA VAL A 127 -3.79 13.26 -1.19
C VAL A 127 -4.66 14.45 -0.84
N TYR A 128 -5.97 14.21 -0.81
CA TYR A 128 -6.95 15.20 -0.40
C TYR A 128 -7.39 14.91 1.02
N GLN A 129 -7.52 15.95 1.84
CA GLN A 129 -8.20 15.88 3.11
C GLN A 129 -9.69 16.16 2.88
N LEU A 130 -10.54 15.31 3.44
CA LEU A 130 -11.99 15.46 3.31
C LEU A 130 -12.58 16.36 4.40
N THR A 131 -13.80 16.83 4.16
CA THR A 131 -14.62 17.53 5.17
C THR A 131 -15.21 16.59 6.22
N LYS A 132 -15.23 15.27 5.94
CA LYS A 132 -15.72 14.21 6.83
C LYS A 132 -14.57 13.45 7.48
N THR A 133 -14.82 12.98 8.70
CA THR A 133 -13.94 12.02 9.40
C THR A 133 -14.22 10.58 8.93
N TYR A 134 -13.32 9.64 9.28
CA TYR A 134 -13.53 8.22 9.02
C TYR A 134 -14.80 7.70 9.71
N ASP A 135 -15.04 8.07 10.98
CA ASP A 135 -16.27 7.68 11.72
C ASP A 135 -17.53 8.15 11.03
N GLN A 136 -17.53 9.39 10.49
CA GLN A 136 -18.68 9.91 9.77
C GLN A 136 -18.95 9.14 8.47
N ILE A 137 -17.89 8.75 7.75
CA ILE A 137 -18.03 7.93 6.54
C ILE A 137 -18.54 6.53 6.89
N GLN A 138 -17.95 5.91 7.91
CA GLN A 138 -18.35 4.57 8.36
C GLN A 138 -19.80 4.54 8.88
N SER A 139 -20.17 5.50 9.74
CA SER A 139 -21.51 5.52 10.35
C SER A 139 -22.62 5.86 9.36
N GLN A 140 -22.33 6.76 8.40
CA GLN A 140 -23.35 7.23 7.45
C GLN A 140 -23.52 6.30 6.24
N TYR A 141 -22.45 5.63 5.80
CA TYR A 141 -22.44 4.87 4.55
C TYR A 141 -22.02 3.40 4.70
N GLY A 142 -21.60 2.98 5.89
CA GLY A 142 -21.12 1.62 6.12
C GLY A 142 -19.78 1.28 5.46
N ILE A 143 -19.03 2.30 5.01
CA ILE A 143 -17.80 2.11 4.22
C ILE A 143 -16.57 2.47 5.07
N GLY A 144 -15.66 1.51 5.23
CA GLY A 144 -14.36 1.72 5.85
C GLY A 144 -13.32 2.27 4.88
N ALA A 145 -12.31 2.98 5.41
CA ALA A 145 -11.15 3.38 4.64
C ALA A 145 -10.19 2.19 4.41
N LEU A 146 -9.54 2.16 3.25
CA LEU A 146 -8.48 1.21 2.96
C LEU A 146 -7.20 1.61 3.72
N THR A 147 -6.53 0.64 4.34
CA THR A 147 -5.29 0.92 5.08
C THR A 147 -4.10 0.88 4.15
N LEU A 148 -3.23 1.91 4.18
CA LEU A 148 -1.97 1.88 3.47
C LEU A 148 -1.02 0.85 4.10
N ASN A 149 -0.28 0.13 3.25
CA ASN A 149 0.78 -0.75 3.71
C ASN A 149 2.01 0.09 4.10
N ASP A 150 2.61 -0.22 5.24
CA ASP A 150 3.75 0.51 5.82
C ASP A 150 5.12 0.01 5.33
N VAL A 151 5.12 -1.00 4.49
CA VAL A 151 6.33 -1.57 3.90
C VAL A 151 6.23 -1.63 2.37
N ARG A 152 7.38 -1.65 1.72
CA ARG A 152 7.51 -1.86 0.28
C ARG A 152 6.90 -3.22 -0.10
N PRO A 153 6.09 -3.31 -1.18
CA PRO A 153 5.59 -4.60 -1.66
C PRO A 153 6.73 -5.50 -2.13
N THR A 154 6.51 -6.80 -2.09
CA THR A 154 7.50 -7.79 -2.53
C THR A 154 7.25 -8.18 -3.98
N GLN A 155 8.33 -8.38 -4.75
CA GLN A 155 8.22 -8.97 -6.09
C GLN A 155 7.53 -10.34 -6.01
N GLY A 156 6.61 -10.60 -6.92
CA GLY A 156 5.78 -11.80 -6.94
C GLY A 156 4.48 -11.67 -6.16
N SER A 157 4.29 -10.66 -5.29
CA SER A 157 3.03 -10.46 -4.58
C SER A 157 1.85 -10.35 -5.53
N ALA A 158 0.78 -11.08 -5.24
CA ALA A 158 -0.48 -10.98 -5.97
C ALA A 158 -1.20 -9.68 -5.60
N ILE A 159 -1.61 -8.92 -6.61
CA ILE A 159 -2.24 -7.62 -6.45
C ILE A 159 -3.51 -7.50 -7.29
N THR A 160 -4.40 -6.62 -6.86
CA THR A 160 -5.58 -6.22 -7.62
C THR A 160 -5.65 -4.69 -7.69
N VAL A 161 -5.72 -4.15 -8.90
CA VAL A 161 -6.01 -2.74 -9.16
C VAL A 161 -7.53 -2.56 -9.22
N VAL A 162 -8.08 -1.65 -8.41
CA VAL A 162 -9.55 -1.47 -8.29
C VAL A 162 -9.94 -0.10 -8.84
N SER A 163 -10.39 -0.06 -10.08
CA SER A 163 -10.79 1.20 -10.73
C SER A 163 -12.19 1.60 -10.34
N GLY A 164 -12.31 2.67 -9.54
CA GLY A 164 -13.60 3.28 -9.21
C GLY A 164 -14.25 3.98 -10.40
N TYR A 165 -13.47 4.54 -11.31
CA TYR A 165 -13.95 5.20 -12.52
C TYR A 165 -14.66 4.23 -13.46
N TRP A 166 -13.99 3.12 -13.83
CA TRP A 166 -14.52 2.10 -14.72
C TRP A 166 -15.38 1.03 -14.01
N LYS A 167 -15.34 0.98 -12.65
CA LYS A 167 -15.96 -0.09 -11.86
C LYS A 167 -15.47 -1.47 -12.33
N ARG A 168 -14.17 -1.57 -12.49
CA ARG A 168 -13.46 -2.74 -13.00
C ARG A 168 -12.22 -3.04 -12.18
N THR A 169 -11.92 -4.31 -12.00
CA THR A 169 -10.71 -4.78 -11.33
C THR A 169 -9.76 -5.42 -12.33
N TYR A 170 -8.45 -5.32 -12.03
CA TYR A 170 -7.37 -5.94 -12.79
C TYR A 170 -6.48 -6.69 -11.81
N SER A 171 -6.32 -8.02 -12.01
CA SER A 171 -5.52 -8.86 -11.10
C SER A 171 -4.26 -9.34 -11.80
N CYS A 172 -3.14 -9.20 -11.11
CA CYS A 172 -1.81 -9.56 -11.60
C CYS A 172 -0.83 -9.71 -10.43
N ASN A 173 0.46 -9.68 -10.73
CA ASN A 173 1.51 -9.72 -9.72
C ASN A 173 2.45 -8.52 -9.87
N VAL A 174 3.15 -8.18 -8.80
CA VAL A 174 4.32 -7.30 -8.83
C VAL A 174 5.42 -8.01 -9.61
N ASP A 175 5.74 -7.54 -10.82
CA ASP A 175 6.83 -8.09 -11.63
C ASP A 175 8.21 -7.62 -11.14
N GLY A 176 8.29 -6.39 -10.66
CA GLY A 176 9.51 -5.79 -10.16
C GLY A 176 9.36 -4.30 -9.92
N PHE A 177 10.51 -3.60 -9.96
CA PHE A 177 10.55 -2.17 -9.65
C PHE A 177 11.47 -1.46 -10.64
N ALA A 178 11.00 -0.33 -11.17
CA ALA A 178 11.79 0.54 -12.02
C ALA A 178 12.64 1.48 -11.15
N TYR A 179 13.97 1.46 -11.29
CA TYR A 179 14.86 2.38 -10.58
C TYR A 179 14.44 3.84 -10.81
N ARG A 180 14.23 4.18 -12.09
CA ARG A 180 13.58 5.40 -12.55
C ARG A 180 12.54 5.02 -13.60
N LEU A 181 11.38 5.62 -13.56
CA LEU A 181 10.37 5.56 -14.60
C LEU A 181 10.24 6.98 -15.17
N LYS A 182 10.58 7.15 -16.43
CA LYS A 182 10.53 8.44 -17.12
C LYS A 182 9.38 8.49 -18.11
N GLU A 183 8.59 9.54 -18.05
CA GLU A 183 7.50 9.83 -18.98
C GLU A 183 7.48 11.33 -19.28
N ASP A 184 7.71 11.71 -20.51
CA ASP A 184 7.81 13.10 -20.94
C ASP A 184 8.75 13.94 -20.04
N ALA A 185 8.24 14.96 -19.38
CA ALA A 185 9.00 15.83 -18.47
C ALA A 185 9.22 15.26 -17.07
N TRP A 186 8.51 14.18 -16.70
CA TRP A 186 8.52 13.65 -15.34
C TRP A 186 9.42 12.41 -15.20
N THR A 187 9.91 12.23 -14.00
CA THR A 187 10.67 11.03 -13.61
C THR A 187 10.27 10.63 -12.21
N TRP A 188 9.87 9.36 -12.06
CA TRP A 188 9.46 8.77 -10.79
C TRP A 188 10.47 7.72 -10.35
N LYS A 189 10.60 7.54 -9.04
CA LYS A 189 11.56 6.62 -8.41
C LYS A 189 10.85 5.37 -7.90
N ASP A 190 11.51 4.22 -8.05
CA ASP A 190 11.10 2.96 -7.45
C ASP A 190 9.64 2.58 -7.75
N SER A 191 9.19 2.87 -8.99
CA SER A 191 7.82 2.56 -9.41
C SER A 191 7.60 1.06 -9.49
N VAL A 192 6.45 0.58 -9.01
CA VAL A 192 6.03 -0.82 -9.14
C VAL A 192 5.75 -1.12 -10.60
N ARG A 193 6.36 -2.15 -11.15
CA ARG A 193 6.05 -2.72 -12.45
C ARG A 193 5.12 -3.92 -12.27
N TYR A 194 4.07 -3.99 -13.08
CA TYR A 194 3.14 -5.12 -13.10
C TYR A 194 3.58 -6.22 -14.06
N THR A 195 3.12 -7.45 -13.82
CA THR A 195 3.06 -8.45 -14.89
C THR A 195 2.02 -8.03 -15.95
N SER A 196 2.18 -8.49 -17.18
CA SER A 196 1.36 -8.07 -18.33
C SER A 196 -0.14 -8.39 -18.21
N SER A 197 -0.55 -9.22 -17.24
CA SER A 197 -1.96 -9.50 -16.98
C SER A 197 -2.75 -8.31 -16.40
N CYS A 198 -2.08 -7.31 -15.79
CA CYS A 198 -2.71 -6.03 -15.46
C CYS A 198 -2.64 -5.08 -16.67
N ASN A 199 -3.51 -5.28 -17.62
CA ASN A 199 -3.67 -4.37 -18.75
C ASN A 199 -4.62 -3.23 -18.37
N THR A 200 -4.13 -2.29 -17.56
CA THR A 200 -4.90 -1.10 -17.14
C THR A 200 -4.97 -0.09 -18.29
N ILE A 201 -6.00 0.74 -18.28
CA ILE A 201 -6.31 1.69 -19.36
C ILE A 201 -6.47 3.11 -18.83
N GLY A 202 -6.54 4.12 -19.69
CA GLY A 202 -6.82 5.50 -19.30
C GLY A 202 -8.05 5.60 -18.38
N GLY A 203 -8.00 6.44 -17.33
CA GLY A 203 -9.03 6.55 -16.29
C GLY A 203 -8.86 5.58 -15.12
N THR A 204 -8.00 4.55 -15.23
CA THR A 204 -7.59 3.72 -14.09
C THR A 204 -6.56 4.42 -13.19
N SER A 205 -5.96 5.51 -13.63
CA SER A 205 -5.08 6.36 -12.84
C SER A 205 -5.68 6.67 -11.48
N GLY A 206 -4.88 6.58 -10.41
CA GLY A 206 -5.33 6.81 -9.05
C GLY A 206 -6.03 5.63 -8.37
N SER A 207 -6.26 4.54 -9.09
CA SER A 207 -6.84 3.31 -8.49
C SER A 207 -5.93 2.76 -7.40
N PRO A 208 -6.47 2.35 -6.24
CA PRO A 208 -5.68 1.63 -5.25
C PRO A 208 -5.20 0.29 -5.83
N VAL A 209 -3.94 -0.04 -5.56
CA VAL A 209 -3.33 -1.35 -5.81
C VAL A 209 -3.31 -2.09 -4.50
N ILE A 210 -4.11 -3.13 -4.38
CA ILE A 210 -4.33 -3.87 -3.14
C ILE A 210 -3.56 -5.18 -3.20
N ASP A 211 -2.69 -5.42 -2.23
CA ASP A 211 -2.08 -6.73 -2.00
C ASP A 211 -3.17 -7.69 -1.53
N THR A 212 -3.39 -8.78 -2.27
CA THR A 212 -4.51 -9.71 -2.02
C THR A 212 -4.31 -10.58 -0.78
N THR A 213 -3.08 -10.67 -0.26
CA THR A 213 -2.77 -11.41 0.96
C THR A 213 -3.08 -10.60 2.20
N THR A 214 -2.76 -9.30 2.17
CA THR A 214 -2.89 -8.41 3.34
C THR A 214 -4.15 -7.56 3.32
N GLY A 215 -4.77 -7.37 2.15
CA GLY A 215 -5.88 -6.44 1.94
C GLY A 215 -5.48 -4.97 2.04
N LYS A 216 -4.17 -4.65 2.09
CA LYS A 216 -3.67 -3.29 2.23
C LYS A 216 -3.32 -2.67 0.88
N VAL A 217 -3.40 -1.35 0.78
CA VAL A 217 -2.98 -0.59 -0.39
C VAL A 217 -1.46 -0.47 -0.39
N VAL A 218 -0.81 -1.04 -1.39
CA VAL A 218 0.66 -1.06 -1.55
C VAL A 218 1.15 -0.03 -2.57
N ALA A 219 0.27 0.39 -3.49
CA ALA A 219 0.60 1.37 -4.51
C ALA A 219 -0.67 2.07 -5.02
N VAL A 220 -0.49 3.12 -5.81
CA VAL A 220 -1.54 3.79 -6.59
C VAL A 220 -1.21 3.63 -8.08
N ASN A 221 -2.17 3.12 -8.86
CA ASN A 221 -2.00 2.88 -10.30
C ASN A 221 -1.70 4.19 -11.02
N ASN A 222 -0.70 4.20 -11.89
CA ASN A 222 -0.22 5.43 -12.50
C ASN A 222 -0.36 5.44 -14.03
N THR A 223 0.51 4.75 -14.74
CA THR A 223 0.68 4.85 -16.19
C THR A 223 1.05 3.51 -16.81
N GLY A 224 1.12 3.45 -18.12
CA GLY A 224 1.57 2.29 -18.88
C GLY A 224 2.13 2.69 -20.25
N ASN A 225 3.00 1.87 -20.81
CA ASN A 225 3.53 2.09 -22.14
C ASN A 225 2.55 1.53 -23.19
N GLU A 226 1.76 2.39 -23.80
CA GLU A 226 0.64 2.00 -24.67
C GLU A 226 1.09 1.57 -26.06
N SER A 227 2.03 2.31 -26.66
CA SER A 227 2.37 2.16 -28.08
C SER A 227 3.84 1.83 -28.38
N GLY A 228 4.64 1.57 -27.36
CA GLY A 228 6.09 1.29 -27.51
C GLY A 228 6.94 2.52 -27.70
N GLY A 229 6.41 3.72 -27.47
CA GLY A 229 7.18 4.97 -27.50
C GLY A 229 8.25 5.01 -26.41
N THR A 230 9.30 5.80 -26.63
CA THR A 230 10.42 5.90 -25.69
C THR A 230 10.29 7.15 -24.85
N CYS A 231 9.87 7.00 -23.60
CA CYS A 231 9.75 8.06 -22.60
C CYS A 231 8.86 9.25 -23.01
N THR A 232 7.88 9.02 -23.87
CA THR A 232 6.89 10.04 -24.26
C THR A 232 5.62 9.91 -23.43
N MET A 233 4.71 10.87 -23.51
CA MET A 233 3.41 10.81 -22.82
C MET A 233 2.69 9.49 -23.13
N ASN A 234 2.14 8.82 -22.10
CA ASN A 234 1.52 7.50 -22.14
C ASN A 234 2.44 6.38 -22.68
N ASN A 235 3.74 6.62 -22.69
CA ASN A 235 4.77 5.66 -23.07
C ASN A 235 5.98 5.78 -22.15
N PRO A 236 5.83 5.51 -20.84
CA PRO A 236 6.96 5.54 -19.91
C PRO A 236 8.04 4.55 -20.34
N CYS A 237 9.28 4.88 -19.98
CA CYS A 237 10.43 4.00 -20.11
C CYS A 237 11.15 3.86 -18.78
N GLU A 238 11.74 2.70 -18.54
CA GLU A 238 12.60 2.49 -17.37
C GLU A 238 14.00 3.01 -17.65
N VAL A 239 14.59 3.69 -16.68
CA VAL A 239 16.00 4.11 -16.71
C VAL A 239 16.69 3.50 -15.51
N ASP A 240 17.72 2.70 -15.72
CA ASP A 240 18.48 2.06 -14.66
C ASP A 240 19.49 3.00 -13.98
N ALA A 241 20.23 2.50 -13.00
CA ALA A 241 21.24 3.28 -12.27
C ALA A 241 22.41 3.77 -13.15
N ASN A 242 22.65 3.12 -14.29
CA ASN A 242 23.70 3.47 -15.25
C ASN A 242 23.19 4.38 -16.38
N GLY A 243 21.90 4.69 -16.38
CA GLY A 243 21.26 5.50 -17.42
C GLY A 243 20.78 4.72 -18.65
N ALA A 244 20.85 3.38 -18.62
CA ALA A 244 20.34 2.56 -19.72
C ALA A 244 18.79 2.59 -19.73
N VAL A 245 18.24 2.80 -20.93
CA VAL A 245 16.80 2.95 -21.16
C VAL A 245 16.20 1.63 -21.62
N THR A 246 15.10 1.21 -21.01
CA THR A 246 14.33 0.04 -21.41
C THR A 246 12.87 0.44 -21.65
N VAL A 247 12.36 0.15 -22.86
CA VAL A 247 10.95 0.30 -23.23
C VAL A 247 10.24 -1.04 -23.06
N ARG A 248 9.09 -1.03 -22.38
CA ARG A 248 8.27 -2.23 -22.16
C ARG A 248 6.84 -1.98 -22.62
N GLN A 249 6.59 -2.11 -23.90
CA GLN A 249 5.25 -1.94 -24.48
C GLN A 249 4.23 -2.88 -23.80
N GLY A 250 3.06 -2.34 -23.46
CA GLY A 250 1.97 -3.07 -22.81
C GLY A 250 2.15 -3.26 -21.30
N ILE A 251 3.25 -2.80 -20.71
CA ILE A 251 3.49 -2.90 -19.27
C ILE A 251 3.00 -1.64 -18.57
N ASN A 252 2.33 -1.86 -17.42
CA ASN A 252 1.77 -0.82 -16.58
C ASN A 252 2.52 -0.70 -15.26
N TYR A 253 2.42 0.48 -14.63
CA TYR A 253 3.21 0.86 -13.47
C TYR A 253 2.34 1.57 -12.43
N ALA A 254 2.80 1.53 -11.17
CA ALA A 254 2.19 2.23 -10.05
C ALA A 254 3.23 2.94 -9.18
N GLN A 255 2.77 3.90 -8.37
CA GLN A 255 3.60 4.59 -7.40
C GLN A 255 3.39 4.00 -6.01
N GLN A 256 4.48 3.70 -5.31
CA GLN A 256 4.44 3.08 -3.99
C GLN A 256 3.85 4.02 -2.93
N THR A 257 3.04 3.48 -2.02
CA THR A 257 2.34 4.27 -1.01
C THR A 257 2.98 4.27 0.38
N TYR A 258 3.87 3.31 0.68
CA TYR A 258 4.52 3.24 1.99
C TYR A 258 5.32 4.51 2.34
N GLN A 259 5.83 5.22 1.34
CA GLN A 259 6.58 6.48 1.49
C GLN A 259 5.73 7.63 2.03
N ILE A 260 4.39 7.54 1.93
CA ILE A 260 3.46 8.56 2.44
C ILE A 260 3.42 8.55 3.97
N ILE A 261 3.45 7.36 4.58
CA ILE A 261 3.18 7.16 6.00
C ILE A 261 4.13 7.97 6.91
N PRO A 262 5.46 7.98 6.70
CA PRO A 262 6.35 8.77 7.54
C PRO A 262 6.08 10.28 7.49
N CYS A 263 5.46 10.76 6.41
CA CYS A 263 5.18 12.19 6.21
C CYS A 263 3.86 12.64 6.85
N VAL A 264 3.07 11.72 7.42
CA VAL A 264 1.75 12.04 7.99
C VAL A 264 1.81 11.93 9.51
N GLY A 265 1.49 13.03 10.18
CA GLY A 265 1.41 13.14 11.63
C GLY A 265 0.00 12.95 12.18
N PRO A 266 -0.19 13.15 13.50
CA PRO A 266 -1.49 13.12 14.15
C PRO A 266 -2.50 14.03 13.42
N GLY A 267 -3.77 13.64 13.40
CA GLY A 267 -4.81 14.37 12.69
C GLY A 267 -4.69 14.30 11.16
N ASN A 268 -3.93 13.34 10.63
CA ASN A 268 -3.63 13.20 9.20
C ASN A 268 -2.98 14.45 8.57
N VAL A 269 -2.19 15.17 9.36
CA VAL A 269 -1.47 16.37 8.90
C VAL A 269 -0.18 15.98 8.18
N PHE A 270 0.00 16.46 6.94
CA PHE A 270 1.25 16.31 6.21
C PHE A 270 2.33 17.24 6.75
N ASP A 271 3.39 16.65 7.31
CA ASP A 271 4.61 17.34 7.74
C ASP A 271 5.82 16.70 7.06
N LEU A 272 6.31 17.37 6.02
CA LEU A 272 7.43 16.90 5.21
C LEU A 272 8.79 16.95 5.94
N ASN A 273 8.83 17.52 7.15
CA ASN A 273 10.05 17.57 7.97
C ASN A 273 10.13 16.45 9.02
N ARG A 274 9.11 15.58 9.07
CA ARG A 274 9.14 14.43 9.97
C ARG A 274 10.29 13.49 9.63
N ALA A 275 10.85 12.86 10.68
CA ALA A 275 11.87 11.83 10.50
C ALA A 275 11.36 10.70 9.61
N GLY A 276 12.15 10.30 8.63
CA GLY A 276 11.81 9.26 7.66
C GLY A 276 10.93 9.71 6.48
N CYS A 277 10.43 10.95 6.46
CA CYS A 277 9.72 11.48 5.30
C CYS A 277 10.69 11.75 4.15
N THR A 278 10.46 11.10 3.02
CA THR A 278 11.28 11.23 1.81
C THR A 278 10.51 11.83 0.62
N LEU A 279 9.26 12.21 0.82
CA LEU A 279 8.48 12.88 -0.22
C LEU A 279 9.13 14.21 -0.61
N PRO A 280 9.05 14.61 -1.91
CA PRO A 280 9.50 15.92 -2.38
C PRO A 280 8.91 17.06 -1.57
N LYS A 281 9.73 18.09 -1.36
CA LYS A 281 9.35 19.31 -0.64
C LYS A 281 9.14 20.46 -1.63
N PRO A 282 8.27 21.45 -1.30
CA PRO A 282 8.12 22.67 -2.08
C PRO A 282 9.42 23.43 -2.30
#